data_050e2a0b01a48982302fa0e7fd5dbea4
#
_entry.id   050e2a0b01a48982302fa0e7fd5dbea4
#
_cell.length_a   1.000
_cell.length_b   1.000
_cell.length_c   1.000
_cell.angle_alpha   90.00
_cell.angle_beta   90.00
_cell.angle_gamma   90.00
#
_symmetry.space_group_name_H-M   'P 1'
#
loop_
_entity.id
_entity.type
_entity.pdbx_description
1 polymer ?
#
loop_
_entity_poly.entity_id
_entity_poly.type
_entity_poly.pdbx_seq_one_letter_code
_entity_poly.pdbx_strand_id
1 'polypeptide(L)'
;ATKAELALLYFAGHGHIEITGGYLLGSDAKRGDDGVSLNDILVLANESKATNKVIILDSCHSGIAGNPPNIKDSALISEGITILTASTSDQYASEKNGSGVFTTLLVDALSGSAANILGDVTPGSVYAHIDQSLGAWEQRPIFKTNVRNFTSLRKAAPSIELDDLRMIKDLFPTAGFEFKLNPTYEPEMKGRDAGMPDPIEDNTKIFSVLQKYNRLNLLKPVDASHMWNAAMESKSCKLTALGEHYRKLAANNRI
;
A
#
# COMPACT_ATOMS: atom_id res chain seq x y z
N ALA A 1 -13.62 15.50 -25.27
CA ALA A 1 -12.76 14.37 -24.85
C ALA A 1 -12.92 14.19 -23.34
N THR A 2 -13.32 13.02 -22.90
CA THR A 2 -13.40 12.65 -21.48
C THR A 2 -12.00 12.76 -20.88
N LYS A 3 -11.88 13.51 -19.80
CA LYS A 3 -10.62 13.66 -19.08
C LYS A 3 -10.36 12.33 -18.37
N ALA A 4 -9.27 11.63 -18.71
CA ALA A 4 -8.88 10.39 -18.03
C ALA A 4 -8.51 10.69 -16.57
N GLU A 5 -8.93 9.85 -15.65
CA GLU A 5 -8.56 9.96 -14.24
C GLU A 5 -7.10 9.50 -14.03
N LEU A 6 -6.71 8.43 -14.72
CA LEU A 6 -5.39 7.83 -14.63
C LEU A 6 -4.82 7.55 -16.02
N ALA A 7 -3.58 7.95 -16.25
CA ALA A 7 -2.71 7.45 -17.31
C ALA A 7 -1.59 6.61 -16.68
N LEU A 8 -1.42 5.37 -17.12
CA LEU A 8 -0.38 4.46 -16.66
C LEU A 8 0.55 4.11 -17.81
N LEU A 9 1.85 4.33 -17.61
CA LEU A 9 2.91 3.83 -18.47
C LEU A 9 3.71 2.80 -17.68
N TYR A 10 3.82 1.59 -18.21
CA TYR A 10 4.71 0.55 -17.70
C TYR A 10 5.70 0.15 -18.78
N PHE A 11 6.97 0.09 -18.44
CA PHE A 11 8.03 -0.42 -19.31
C PHE A 11 8.91 -1.40 -18.52
N ALA A 12 9.14 -2.56 -19.11
CA ALA A 12 10.14 -3.53 -18.67
C ALA A 12 11.08 -3.85 -19.82
N GLY A 13 12.37 -3.62 -19.66
CA GLY A 13 13.35 -3.81 -20.72
C GLY A 13 14.69 -3.14 -20.44
N HIS A 14 15.46 -2.91 -21.48
CA HIS A 14 16.77 -2.29 -21.35
C HIS A 14 16.68 -0.77 -21.28
N GLY A 15 17.37 -0.19 -20.32
CA GLY A 15 17.64 1.24 -20.22
C GLY A 15 19.11 1.54 -20.52
N HIS A 16 19.37 2.70 -21.09
CA HIS A 16 20.71 3.17 -21.40
C HIS A 16 20.89 4.64 -21.03
N ILE A 17 22.09 5.04 -20.60
CA ILE A 17 22.44 6.42 -20.30
C ILE A 17 23.45 6.92 -21.33
N GLU A 18 23.12 8.04 -21.95
CA GLU A 18 23.99 8.84 -22.83
C GLU A 18 24.23 10.23 -22.21
N ILE A 19 25.11 11.00 -22.83
CA ILE A 19 25.38 12.41 -22.41
C ILE A 19 24.06 13.24 -22.47
N THR A 20 23.16 12.89 -23.38
CA THR A 20 21.88 13.56 -23.60
C THR A 20 20.78 13.11 -22.61
N GLY A 21 21.02 12.07 -21.80
CA GLY A 21 20.06 11.57 -20.79
C GLY A 21 19.86 10.06 -20.84
N GLY A 22 18.76 9.60 -20.26
CA GLY A 22 18.38 8.19 -20.26
C GLY A 22 17.39 7.84 -21.38
N TYR A 23 17.49 6.63 -21.87
CA TYR A 23 16.69 6.09 -22.96
C TYR A 23 16.12 4.73 -22.59
N LEU A 24 14.90 4.46 -23.00
CA LEU A 24 14.28 3.14 -22.95
C LEU A 24 14.42 2.48 -24.33
N LEU A 25 15.10 1.34 -24.37
CA LEU A 25 15.47 0.70 -25.65
C LEU A 25 14.40 -0.31 -26.09
N GLY A 26 13.97 -0.21 -27.33
CA GLY A 26 13.17 -1.25 -27.99
C GLY A 26 14.03 -2.46 -28.41
N SER A 27 13.39 -3.54 -28.84
CA SER A 27 14.07 -4.76 -29.30
C SER A 27 14.84 -4.57 -30.61
N ASP A 28 14.59 -3.49 -31.32
CA ASP A 28 15.22 -3.11 -32.59
C ASP A 28 16.34 -2.07 -32.44
N ALA A 29 16.57 -1.58 -31.22
CA ALA A 29 17.62 -0.60 -30.93
C ALA A 29 19.01 -1.17 -31.25
N LYS A 30 19.81 -0.41 -31.98
CA LYS A 30 21.20 -0.74 -32.36
C LYS A 30 22.23 0.11 -31.61
N ARG A 31 21.81 1.25 -31.08
CA ARG A 31 22.60 2.23 -30.34
C ARG A 31 21.87 2.62 -29.06
N GLY A 32 22.59 3.17 -28.10
CA GLY A 32 22.04 3.57 -26.81
C GLY A 32 21.01 4.69 -26.91
N ASP A 33 21.06 5.51 -27.93
CA ASP A 33 20.16 6.64 -28.19
C ASP A 33 19.05 6.34 -29.21
N ASP A 34 18.93 5.09 -29.68
CA ASP A 34 17.86 4.67 -30.60
C ASP A 34 16.49 4.47 -29.89
N GLY A 35 16.45 4.62 -28.58
CA GLY A 35 15.26 4.42 -27.75
C GLY A 35 14.42 5.66 -27.54
N VAL A 36 13.38 5.51 -26.70
CA VAL A 36 12.56 6.63 -26.26
C VAL A 36 13.24 7.34 -25.10
N SER A 37 13.48 8.65 -25.25
CA SER A 37 14.10 9.47 -24.19
C SER A 37 13.18 9.54 -22.96
N LEU A 38 13.75 9.37 -21.77
CA LEU A 38 13.02 9.59 -20.51
C LEU A 38 12.49 11.02 -20.39
N ASN A 39 13.19 12.00 -20.98
CA ASN A 39 12.72 13.37 -21.01
C ASN A 39 11.46 13.53 -21.86
N ASP A 40 11.38 12.88 -23.03
CA ASP A 40 10.19 12.92 -23.88
C ASP A 40 8.99 12.26 -23.18
N ILE A 41 9.20 11.17 -22.46
CA ILE A 41 8.16 10.54 -21.64
C ILE A 41 7.62 11.53 -20.59
N LEU A 42 8.50 12.30 -19.95
CA LEU A 42 8.08 13.31 -18.97
C LEU A 42 7.34 14.47 -19.61
N VAL A 43 7.79 14.94 -20.78
CA VAL A 43 7.09 15.98 -21.55
C VAL A 43 5.68 15.51 -21.88
N LEU A 44 5.53 14.29 -22.43
CA LEU A 44 4.23 13.71 -22.75
C LEU A 44 3.35 13.54 -21.50
N ALA A 45 3.94 13.13 -20.37
CA ALA A 45 3.21 13.01 -19.10
C ALA A 45 2.74 14.38 -18.60
N ASN A 46 3.57 15.42 -18.72
CA ASN A 46 3.23 16.79 -18.32
C ASN A 46 2.12 17.38 -19.21
N GLU A 47 2.11 17.09 -20.50
CA GLU A 47 1.10 17.53 -21.45
C GLU A 47 -0.21 16.72 -21.36
N SER A 48 -0.17 15.55 -20.73
CA SER A 48 -1.32 14.69 -20.57
C SER A 48 -2.42 15.37 -19.74
N LYS A 49 -3.66 15.29 -20.21
CA LYS A 49 -4.86 15.79 -19.51
C LYS A 49 -5.35 14.87 -18.38
N ALA A 50 -4.71 13.71 -18.17
CA ALA A 50 -5.03 12.83 -17.06
C ALA A 50 -4.77 13.52 -15.70
N THR A 51 -5.63 13.26 -14.72
CA THR A 51 -5.45 13.84 -13.38
C THR A 51 -4.24 13.23 -12.69
N ASN A 52 -4.06 11.91 -12.81
CA ASN A 52 -2.92 11.17 -12.27
C ASN A 52 -2.16 10.51 -13.42
N LYS A 53 -0.84 10.60 -13.40
CA LYS A 53 0.07 9.98 -14.36
C LYS A 53 1.06 9.13 -13.58
N VAL A 54 1.03 7.82 -13.78
CA VAL A 54 1.89 6.87 -13.10
C VAL A 54 2.82 6.25 -14.12
N ILE A 55 4.13 6.40 -13.91
CA ILE A 55 5.19 5.89 -14.76
C ILE A 55 5.96 4.85 -13.96
N ILE A 56 5.96 3.60 -14.42
CA ILE A 56 6.65 2.48 -13.78
C ILE A 56 7.69 1.95 -14.76
N LEU A 57 8.96 1.98 -14.35
CA LEU A 57 10.10 1.60 -15.20
C LEU A 57 10.90 0.46 -14.55
N ASP A 58 10.78 -0.72 -15.11
CA ASP A 58 11.63 -1.87 -14.79
C ASP A 58 12.77 -1.97 -15.81
N SER A 59 13.78 -1.07 -15.66
CA SER A 59 14.95 -1.02 -16.52
C SER A 59 16.17 -0.53 -15.75
N CYS A 60 17.36 -0.91 -16.22
CA CYS A 60 18.62 -0.38 -15.70
C CYS A 60 18.64 1.15 -15.81
N HIS A 61 19.25 1.80 -14.83
CA HIS A 61 19.44 3.25 -14.81
C HIS A 61 18.17 4.11 -14.90
N SER A 62 16.98 3.52 -14.71
CA SER A 62 15.71 4.24 -14.77
C SER A 62 15.54 5.30 -13.67
N GLY A 63 16.34 5.20 -12.59
CA GLY A 63 16.31 6.14 -11.47
C GLY A 63 16.61 7.60 -11.82
N ILE A 64 17.20 7.88 -13.00
CA ILE A 64 17.38 9.26 -13.49
C ILE A 64 16.08 9.89 -14.02
N ALA A 65 15.02 9.12 -14.21
CA ALA A 65 13.74 9.65 -14.70
C ALA A 65 13.28 10.83 -13.81
N GLY A 66 12.97 11.94 -14.42
CA GLY A 66 12.59 13.17 -13.74
C GLY A 66 13.74 14.07 -13.29
N ASN A 67 15.00 13.65 -13.43
CA ASN A 67 16.13 14.53 -13.10
C ASN A 67 16.32 15.60 -14.18
N PRO A 68 16.51 16.88 -13.80
CA PRO A 68 16.93 17.92 -14.74
C PRO A 68 18.33 17.60 -15.27
N PRO A 69 18.64 17.92 -16.55
CA PRO A 69 19.94 17.58 -17.17
C PRO A 69 21.18 18.13 -16.43
N ASN A 70 21.01 19.22 -15.70
CA ASN A 70 22.14 19.95 -15.08
C ASN A 70 22.14 19.91 -13.54
N ILE A 71 21.21 19.16 -12.91
CA ILE A 71 21.13 19.11 -11.43
C ILE A 71 21.05 17.65 -11.00
N LYS A 72 22.12 17.19 -10.32
CA LYS A 72 22.15 15.84 -9.74
C LYS A 72 21.19 15.76 -8.55
N ASP A 73 20.60 14.57 -8.35
CA ASP A 73 19.80 14.21 -7.17
C ASP A 73 18.53 15.07 -6.95
N SER A 74 18.00 15.67 -8.01
CA SER A 74 16.73 16.42 -7.97
C SER A 74 15.74 15.91 -9.01
N ALA A 75 14.44 16.15 -8.79
CA ALA A 75 13.40 15.79 -9.73
C ALA A 75 12.48 16.98 -10.01
N LEU A 76 12.24 17.27 -11.30
CA LEU A 76 11.24 18.23 -11.77
C LEU A 76 10.05 17.46 -12.33
N ILE A 77 9.02 17.28 -11.51
CA ILE A 77 7.79 16.61 -11.88
C ILE A 77 6.59 17.51 -11.56
N SER A 78 5.68 17.65 -12.52
CA SER A 78 4.45 18.42 -12.35
C SER A 78 3.45 17.72 -11.43
N GLU A 79 2.46 18.47 -10.95
CA GLU A 79 1.39 17.91 -10.13
C GLU A 79 0.66 16.74 -10.84
N GLY A 80 0.37 15.70 -10.09
CA GLY A 80 -0.30 14.49 -10.56
C GLY A 80 0.66 13.42 -11.12
N ILE A 81 1.98 13.62 -11.10
CA ILE A 81 2.94 12.63 -11.60
C ILE A 81 3.52 11.80 -10.45
N THR A 82 3.57 10.50 -10.67
CA THR A 82 4.30 9.53 -9.84
C THR A 82 5.20 8.69 -10.74
N ILE A 83 6.47 8.55 -10.36
CA ILE A 83 7.46 7.72 -11.03
C ILE A 83 7.96 6.67 -10.04
N LEU A 84 7.90 5.41 -10.43
CA LEU A 84 8.45 4.27 -9.70
C LEU A 84 9.45 3.55 -10.60
N THR A 85 10.68 3.38 -10.14
CA THR A 85 11.73 2.74 -10.93
C THR A 85 12.35 1.56 -10.19
N ALA A 86 12.80 0.56 -10.93
CA ALA A 86 13.36 -0.67 -10.39
C ALA A 86 14.75 -0.48 -9.75
N SER A 87 15.53 0.49 -10.20
CA SER A 87 16.92 0.69 -9.77
C SER A 87 17.28 2.16 -9.65
N THR A 88 18.34 2.44 -8.89
CA THR A 88 19.00 3.75 -8.86
C THR A 88 19.74 4.02 -10.18
N SER A 89 20.23 5.25 -10.36
CA SER A 89 20.96 5.68 -11.57
C SER A 89 22.24 4.88 -11.84
N ASP A 90 22.82 4.26 -10.83
CA ASP A 90 24.11 3.58 -10.82
C ASP A 90 24.02 2.05 -10.66
N GLN A 91 22.80 1.49 -10.56
CA GLN A 91 22.57 0.07 -10.38
C GLN A 91 21.96 -0.60 -11.61
N TYR A 92 22.36 -1.86 -11.83
CA TYR A 92 21.71 -2.74 -12.80
C TYR A 92 20.50 -3.43 -12.17
N ALA A 93 19.44 -3.63 -12.96
CA ALA A 93 18.29 -4.40 -12.54
C ALA A 93 18.67 -5.88 -12.37
N SER A 94 18.27 -6.47 -11.24
CA SER A 94 18.52 -7.88 -10.95
C SER A 94 17.43 -8.78 -11.53
N GLU A 95 17.83 -9.89 -12.15
CA GLU A 95 16.94 -10.93 -12.66
C GLU A 95 17.07 -12.20 -11.82
N LYS A 96 15.94 -12.84 -11.53
CA LYS A 96 15.84 -14.14 -10.88
C LYS A 96 14.78 -14.98 -11.56
N ASN A 97 15.13 -16.18 -11.99
CA ASN A 97 14.21 -17.12 -12.66
C ASN A 97 13.55 -16.55 -13.95
N GLY A 98 14.27 -15.71 -14.72
CA GLY A 98 13.77 -15.16 -16.00
C GLY A 98 12.75 -14.02 -15.86
N SER A 99 12.53 -13.51 -14.66
CA SER A 99 11.74 -12.30 -14.40
C SER A 99 12.55 -11.33 -13.56
N GLY A 100 12.41 -10.04 -13.81
CA GLY A 100 12.97 -9.01 -12.95
C GLY A 100 12.38 -9.11 -11.54
N VAL A 101 13.22 -9.04 -10.52
CA VAL A 101 12.77 -9.06 -9.11
C VAL A 101 11.74 -7.98 -8.85
N PHE A 102 11.95 -6.79 -9.41
CA PHE A 102 11.02 -5.68 -9.30
C PHE A 102 9.64 -6.00 -9.90
N THR A 103 9.58 -6.51 -11.14
CA THR A 103 8.30 -6.89 -11.76
C THR A 103 7.57 -7.98 -10.97
N THR A 104 8.29 -8.97 -10.42
CA THR A 104 7.68 -10.00 -9.57
C THR A 104 7.02 -9.39 -8.34
N LEU A 105 7.70 -8.50 -7.63
CA LEU A 105 7.17 -7.79 -6.46
C LEU A 105 6.05 -6.81 -6.82
N LEU A 106 6.13 -6.16 -7.98
CA LEU A 106 5.07 -5.30 -8.51
C LEU A 106 3.78 -6.10 -8.76
N VAL A 107 3.89 -7.27 -9.39
CA VAL A 107 2.73 -8.15 -9.65
C VAL A 107 2.13 -8.65 -8.35
N ASP A 108 2.96 -9.05 -7.37
CA ASP A 108 2.51 -9.45 -6.04
C ASP A 108 1.77 -8.30 -5.33
N ALA A 109 2.35 -7.10 -5.31
CA ALA A 109 1.72 -5.89 -4.75
C ALA A 109 0.34 -5.63 -5.38
N LEU A 110 0.27 -5.65 -6.73
CA LEU A 110 -0.96 -5.46 -7.48
C LEU A 110 -1.96 -6.62 -7.28
N SER A 111 -1.50 -7.81 -6.94
CA SER A 111 -2.38 -8.96 -6.62
C SER A 111 -3.08 -8.83 -5.29
N GLY A 112 -2.70 -7.86 -4.46
CA GLY A 112 -3.37 -7.50 -3.22
C GLY A 112 -2.46 -7.42 -2.00
N SER A 113 -1.19 -7.88 -2.08
CA SER A 113 -0.25 -7.86 -0.94
C SER A 113 0.04 -6.43 -0.46
N ALA A 114 -0.13 -5.41 -1.32
CA ALA A 114 0.01 -3.99 -0.99
C ALA A 114 -1.32 -3.28 -0.72
N ALA A 115 -2.44 -4.01 -0.63
CA ALA A 115 -3.74 -3.39 -0.44
C ALA A 115 -3.89 -2.82 0.97
N ASN A 116 -4.54 -1.67 1.08
CA ASN A 116 -4.99 -1.15 2.36
C ASN A 116 -6.20 -1.97 2.88
N ILE A 117 -6.69 -1.64 4.08
CA ILE A 117 -7.82 -2.34 4.71
C ILE A 117 -9.07 -2.37 3.82
N LEU A 118 -9.27 -1.32 3.01
CA LEU A 118 -10.40 -1.20 2.07
C LEU A 118 -10.14 -1.86 0.71
N GLY A 119 -8.98 -2.47 0.51
CA GLY A 119 -8.61 -3.14 -0.74
C GLY A 119 -7.98 -2.23 -1.80
N ASP A 120 -7.67 -0.95 -1.50
CA ASP A 120 -7.01 -0.08 -2.47
C ASP A 120 -5.52 -0.35 -2.53
N VAL A 121 -5.02 -0.59 -3.74
CA VAL A 121 -3.59 -0.66 -4.05
C VAL A 121 -3.19 0.65 -4.73
N THR A 122 -2.32 1.42 -4.10
CA THR A 122 -1.87 2.73 -4.59
C THR A 122 -0.40 2.70 -4.99
N PRO A 123 0.10 3.66 -5.81
CA PRO A 123 1.54 3.72 -6.12
C PRO A 123 2.42 3.76 -4.87
N GLY A 124 2.00 4.48 -3.83
CA GLY A 124 2.75 4.56 -2.57
C GLY A 124 2.79 3.23 -1.80
N SER A 125 1.66 2.50 -1.76
CA SER A 125 1.63 1.18 -1.11
C SER A 125 2.42 0.12 -1.90
N VAL A 126 2.41 0.20 -3.24
CA VAL A 126 3.25 -0.64 -4.12
C VAL A 126 4.73 -0.39 -3.82
N TYR A 127 5.16 0.88 -3.77
CA TYR A 127 6.54 1.21 -3.44
C TYR A 127 6.94 0.65 -2.07
N ALA A 128 6.13 0.89 -1.03
CA ALA A 128 6.41 0.40 0.32
C ALA A 128 6.52 -1.13 0.38
N HIS A 129 5.65 -1.85 -0.34
CA HIS A 129 5.70 -3.31 -0.44
C HIS A 129 7.00 -3.80 -1.08
N ILE A 130 7.40 -3.20 -2.22
CA ILE A 130 8.64 -3.56 -2.92
C ILE A 130 9.86 -3.23 -2.05
N ASP A 131 9.91 -2.03 -1.47
CA ASP A 131 11.03 -1.58 -0.64
C ASP A 131 11.25 -2.47 0.59
N GLN A 132 10.18 -2.89 1.26
CA GLN A 132 10.25 -3.80 2.41
C GLN A 132 10.64 -5.23 2.04
N SER A 133 10.38 -5.65 0.81
CA SER A 133 10.66 -7.00 0.32
C SER A 133 12.11 -7.17 -0.15
N LEU A 134 12.84 -6.07 -0.36
CA LEU A 134 14.23 -6.06 -0.80
C LEU A 134 15.19 -5.91 0.38
N GLY A 135 16.29 -6.64 0.36
CA GLY A 135 17.37 -6.52 1.33
C GLY A 135 18.14 -5.19 1.22
N ALA A 136 18.86 -4.82 2.28
CA ALA A 136 19.60 -3.55 2.34
C ALA A 136 20.70 -3.41 1.25
N TRP A 137 21.19 -4.53 0.74
CA TRP A 137 22.30 -4.59 -0.24
C TRP A 137 21.81 -4.96 -1.64
N GLU A 138 20.51 -5.07 -1.84
CA GLU A 138 19.90 -5.39 -3.13
C GLU A 138 19.58 -4.12 -3.91
N GLN A 139 19.08 -4.31 -5.12
CA GLN A 139 18.53 -3.27 -5.97
C GLN A 139 17.51 -2.43 -5.20
N ARG A 140 17.66 -1.10 -5.21
CA ARG A 140 16.76 -0.19 -4.49
C ARG A 140 15.85 0.55 -5.46
N PRO A 141 14.53 0.42 -5.28
CA PRO A 141 13.56 1.18 -6.08
C PRO A 141 13.64 2.67 -5.74
N ILE A 142 13.38 3.52 -6.73
CA ILE A 142 13.21 4.95 -6.52
C ILE A 142 11.75 5.32 -6.70
N PHE A 143 11.26 6.16 -5.80
CA PHE A 143 9.91 6.68 -5.82
C PHE A 143 9.95 8.21 -5.82
N LYS A 144 9.42 8.81 -6.90
CA LYS A 144 9.31 10.27 -7.05
C LYS A 144 7.83 10.59 -7.28
N THR A 145 7.26 11.50 -6.49
CA THR A 145 5.84 11.81 -6.59
C THR A 145 5.55 13.26 -6.26
N ASN A 146 4.61 13.85 -7.00
CA ASN A 146 4.04 15.16 -6.74
C ASN A 146 2.52 15.09 -6.91
N VAL A 147 1.84 14.48 -5.94
CA VAL A 147 0.39 14.28 -5.96
C VAL A 147 -0.23 14.76 -4.65
N ARG A 148 -1.48 15.24 -4.72
CA ARG A 148 -2.27 15.56 -3.52
C ARG A 148 -2.81 14.31 -2.86
N ASN A 149 -3.27 13.36 -3.67
CA ASN A 149 -3.79 12.07 -3.23
C ASN A 149 -3.34 10.98 -4.22
N PHE A 150 -2.99 9.83 -3.71
CA PHE A 150 -2.76 8.67 -4.58
C PHE A 150 -4.07 8.15 -5.15
N THR A 151 -4.07 7.88 -6.46
CA THR A 151 -5.14 7.12 -7.10
C THR A 151 -4.98 5.63 -6.79
N SER A 152 -6.10 4.89 -6.79
CA SER A 152 -6.07 3.43 -6.73
C SER A 152 -5.69 2.87 -8.09
N LEU A 153 -4.60 2.10 -8.16
CA LEU A 153 -4.19 1.35 -9.35
C LEU A 153 -5.07 0.11 -9.55
N ARG A 154 -5.47 -0.50 -8.46
CA ARG A 154 -6.30 -1.70 -8.42
C ARG A 154 -7.09 -1.78 -7.13
N LYS A 155 -8.29 -2.34 -7.22
CA LYS A 155 -9.10 -2.74 -6.07
C LYS A 155 -8.93 -4.26 -5.88
N ALA A 156 -8.32 -4.65 -4.77
CA ALA A 156 -8.22 -6.03 -4.31
C ALA A 156 -9.36 -6.35 -3.32
N ALA A 157 -9.48 -7.59 -2.89
CA ALA A 157 -10.39 -7.94 -1.81
C ALA A 157 -10.00 -7.19 -0.52
N PRO A 158 -10.93 -6.53 0.16
CA PRO A 158 -10.66 -5.87 1.42
C PRO A 158 -10.28 -6.88 2.52
N SER A 159 -9.44 -6.47 3.46
CA SER A 159 -9.02 -7.34 4.57
C SER A 159 -10.12 -7.59 5.61
N ILE A 160 -11.21 -6.83 5.54
CA ILE A 160 -12.39 -6.96 6.39
C ILE A 160 -13.63 -6.58 5.59
N GLU A 161 -14.74 -7.26 5.84
CA GLU A 161 -16.03 -6.90 5.24
C GLU A 161 -16.42 -5.48 5.66
N LEU A 162 -16.97 -4.71 4.71
CA LEU A 162 -17.27 -3.30 4.93
C LEU A 162 -18.31 -3.10 6.05
N ASP A 163 -19.26 -4.00 6.16
CA ASP A 163 -20.30 -3.93 7.21
C ASP A 163 -19.69 -4.18 8.59
N ASP A 164 -18.77 -5.16 8.72
CA ASP A 164 -18.02 -5.36 9.96
C ASP A 164 -17.18 -4.12 10.31
N LEU A 165 -16.55 -3.49 9.32
CA LEU A 165 -15.75 -2.28 9.56
C LEU A 165 -16.62 -1.11 10.00
N ARG A 166 -17.82 -0.96 9.46
CA ARG A 166 -18.77 0.10 9.82
C ARG A 166 -19.29 -0.01 11.25
N MET A 167 -19.38 -1.21 11.81
CA MET A 167 -19.76 -1.41 13.21
C MET A 167 -18.82 -0.71 14.21
N ILE A 168 -17.61 -0.31 13.77
CA ILE A 168 -16.62 0.33 14.65
C ILE A 168 -17.16 1.61 15.32
N LYS A 169 -18.04 2.38 14.65
CA LYS A 169 -18.66 3.58 15.20
C LYS A 169 -19.68 3.29 16.30
N ASP A 170 -20.33 2.14 16.21
CA ASP A 170 -21.39 1.73 17.16
C ASP A 170 -20.76 1.03 18.36
N LEU A 171 -19.73 0.22 18.15
CA LEU A 171 -18.97 -0.45 19.22
C LEU A 171 -18.10 0.52 20.01
N PHE A 172 -17.61 1.58 19.39
CA PHE A 172 -16.76 2.62 19.99
C PHE A 172 -17.36 4.01 19.72
N PRO A 173 -18.40 4.41 20.45
CA PRO A 173 -19.20 5.61 20.12
C PRO A 173 -18.42 6.92 20.30
N THR A 174 -17.41 6.94 21.17
CA THR A 174 -16.60 8.13 21.44
C THR A 174 -15.11 7.86 21.33
N ALA A 175 -14.31 8.91 21.14
CA ALA A 175 -12.87 8.78 21.13
C ALA A 175 -12.35 8.29 22.49
N GLY A 176 -11.42 7.32 22.45
CA GLY A 176 -10.84 6.73 23.66
C GLY A 176 -11.77 5.79 24.42
N PHE A 177 -12.93 5.46 23.85
CA PHE A 177 -13.86 4.51 24.47
C PHE A 177 -13.19 3.15 24.70
N GLU A 178 -13.38 2.59 25.90
CA GLU A 178 -12.95 1.25 26.26
C GLU A 178 -14.13 0.29 26.27
N PHE A 179 -14.13 -0.64 25.33
CA PHE A 179 -15.14 -1.69 25.25
C PHE A 179 -14.86 -2.75 26.32
N LYS A 180 -15.80 -2.93 27.23
CA LYS A 180 -15.68 -3.92 28.31
C LYS A 180 -15.95 -5.32 27.80
N LEU A 181 -15.08 -6.25 28.17
CA LEU A 181 -15.18 -7.68 27.84
C LEU A 181 -15.46 -8.47 29.14
N ASN A 182 -15.96 -9.67 28.97
CA ASN A 182 -16.09 -10.69 30.01
C ASN A 182 -16.09 -12.08 29.35
N PRO A 183 -16.06 -13.19 30.10
CA PRO A 183 -15.95 -14.53 29.52
C PRO A 183 -17.08 -14.94 28.57
N THR A 184 -18.25 -14.27 28.58
CA THR A 184 -19.33 -14.58 27.65
C THR A 184 -19.03 -14.18 26.20
N TYR A 185 -18.00 -13.35 25.94
CA TYR A 185 -17.57 -12.95 24.61
C TYR A 185 -16.71 -14.00 23.91
N GLU A 186 -15.94 -14.79 24.66
CA GLU A 186 -15.03 -15.78 24.09
C GLU A 186 -15.76 -17.10 23.82
N PRO A 187 -15.78 -17.62 22.57
CA PRO A 187 -16.45 -18.87 22.25
C PRO A 187 -15.67 -20.13 22.69
N GLU A 188 -14.34 -20.03 22.88
CA GLU A 188 -13.52 -21.20 23.23
C GLU A 188 -13.78 -21.65 24.67
N MET A 189 -14.13 -22.92 24.82
CA MET A 189 -14.41 -23.52 26.14
C MET A 189 -13.14 -24.02 26.83
N LYS A 190 -12.09 -24.31 26.08
CA LYS A 190 -10.84 -24.81 26.65
C LYS A 190 -10.08 -23.71 27.38
N GLY A 191 -9.60 -24.00 28.57
CA GLY A 191 -8.83 -23.05 29.40
C GLY A 191 -9.69 -22.11 30.25
N ARG A 192 -11.02 -22.37 30.37
CA ARG A 192 -11.90 -21.65 31.30
C ARG A 192 -11.77 -22.21 32.71
N ASP A 193 -11.83 -21.33 33.69
CA ASP A 193 -11.91 -21.72 35.09
C ASP A 193 -13.33 -22.20 35.42
N ALA A 194 -13.43 -23.10 36.42
CA ALA A 194 -14.70 -23.60 36.88
C ALA A 194 -15.58 -22.45 37.42
N GLY A 195 -16.83 -22.38 36.94
CA GLY A 195 -17.78 -21.33 37.34
C GLY A 195 -17.77 -20.07 36.46
N MET A 196 -16.93 -19.98 35.42
CA MET A 196 -17.06 -18.92 34.44
C MET A 196 -18.36 -19.08 33.65
N PRO A 197 -19.04 -17.95 33.31
CA PRO A 197 -20.28 -18.00 32.53
C PRO A 197 -20.02 -18.56 31.13
N ASP A 198 -21.00 -19.27 30.57
CA ASP A 198 -20.95 -19.78 29.21
C ASP A 198 -20.94 -18.66 28.17
N PRO A 199 -20.42 -18.91 26.95
CA PRO A 199 -20.50 -17.99 25.84
C PRO A 199 -21.94 -17.61 25.49
N ILE A 200 -22.16 -16.33 25.18
CA ILE A 200 -23.43 -15.83 24.68
C ILE A 200 -23.28 -15.56 23.19
N GLU A 201 -24.14 -16.10 22.36
CA GLU A 201 -24.03 -16.04 20.89
C GLU A 201 -23.84 -14.62 20.35
N ASP A 202 -24.63 -13.66 20.82
CA ASP A 202 -24.51 -12.27 20.37
C ASP A 202 -23.18 -11.63 20.79
N ASN A 203 -22.68 -11.94 21.99
CA ASN A 203 -21.38 -11.48 22.45
C ASN A 203 -20.25 -12.10 21.63
N THR A 204 -20.32 -13.38 21.29
CA THR A 204 -19.29 -14.06 20.49
C THR A 204 -19.24 -13.53 19.05
N LYS A 205 -20.39 -13.15 18.46
CA LYS A 205 -20.45 -12.46 17.16
C LYS A 205 -19.70 -11.11 17.22
N ILE A 206 -20.00 -10.30 18.23
CA ILE A 206 -19.30 -9.03 18.45
C ILE A 206 -17.79 -9.28 18.65
N PHE A 207 -17.42 -10.27 19.45
CA PHE A 207 -16.02 -10.59 19.73
C PHE A 207 -15.26 -11.00 18.46
N SER A 208 -15.91 -11.73 17.56
CA SER A 208 -15.32 -12.10 16.27
C SER A 208 -14.95 -10.85 15.45
N VAL A 209 -15.78 -9.81 15.46
CA VAL A 209 -15.49 -8.51 14.81
C VAL A 209 -14.35 -7.80 15.52
N LEU A 210 -14.35 -7.75 16.87
CA LEU A 210 -13.27 -7.16 17.65
C LEU A 210 -11.92 -7.86 17.40
N GLN A 211 -11.92 -9.20 17.24
CA GLN A 211 -10.73 -9.96 16.87
C GLN A 211 -10.24 -9.62 15.45
N LYS A 212 -11.16 -9.37 14.47
CA LYS A 212 -10.79 -8.86 13.15
C LYS A 212 -10.11 -7.49 13.26
N TYR A 213 -10.66 -6.59 14.06
CA TYR A 213 -10.04 -5.28 14.31
C TYR A 213 -8.65 -5.40 14.96
N ASN A 214 -8.49 -6.31 15.90
CA ASN A 214 -7.19 -6.55 16.54
C ASN A 214 -6.14 -7.05 15.53
N ARG A 215 -6.49 -8.01 14.67
CA ARG A 215 -5.60 -8.52 13.61
C ARG A 215 -5.18 -7.45 12.61
N LEU A 216 -6.05 -6.47 12.36
CA LEU A 216 -5.78 -5.32 11.47
C LEU A 216 -5.16 -4.12 12.19
N ASN A 217 -4.74 -4.30 13.44
CA ASN A 217 -4.16 -3.23 14.28
C ASN A 217 -5.09 -2.00 14.44
N LEU A 218 -6.41 -2.20 14.32
CA LEU A 218 -7.40 -1.16 14.63
C LEU A 218 -7.72 -1.08 16.11
N LEU A 219 -7.46 -2.15 16.85
CA LEU A 219 -7.83 -2.33 18.24
C LEU A 219 -6.70 -3.03 19.00
N LYS A 220 -6.59 -2.75 20.29
CA LYS A 220 -5.69 -3.47 21.21
C LYS A 220 -6.39 -3.77 22.53
N PRO A 221 -6.07 -4.90 23.19
CA PRO A 221 -6.50 -5.15 24.55
C PRO A 221 -5.87 -4.14 25.50
N VAL A 222 -6.54 -3.90 26.65
CA VAL A 222 -6.09 -3.04 27.74
C VAL A 222 -5.83 -3.93 28.94
N ASP A 223 -4.66 -3.79 29.55
CA ASP A 223 -4.20 -4.55 30.71
C ASP A 223 -4.30 -6.07 30.53
N ALA A 224 -4.13 -6.54 29.28
CA ALA A 224 -4.13 -7.95 28.90
C ALA A 224 -3.18 -8.18 27.71
N SER A 225 -2.55 -9.37 27.64
CA SER A 225 -1.61 -9.72 26.59
C SER A 225 -2.30 -9.98 25.23
N HIS A 226 -3.49 -10.55 25.27
CA HIS A 226 -4.29 -10.93 24.09
C HIS A 226 -5.78 -10.68 24.31
N MET A 227 -6.57 -10.69 23.25
CA MET A 227 -8.02 -10.52 23.32
C MET A 227 -8.69 -11.61 24.16
N TRP A 228 -8.18 -12.84 24.09
CA TRP A 228 -8.63 -13.95 24.92
C TRP A 228 -8.47 -13.63 26.43
N ASN A 229 -7.27 -13.18 26.83
CA ASN A 229 -7.01 -12.78 28.22
C ASN A 229 -7.92 -11.62 28.65
N ALA A 230 -8.12 -10.63 27.76
CA ALA A 230 -9.00 -9.51 28.05
C ALA A 230 -10.46 -9.95 28.31
N ALA A 231 -10.94 -10.97 27.59
CA ALA A 231 -12.26 -11.54 27.83
C ALA A 231 -12.30 -12.36 29.14
N MET A 232 -11.35 -13.29 29.33
CA MET A 232 -11.33 -14.17 30.50
C MET A 232 -11.16 -13.40 31.81
N GLU A 233 -10.33 -12.36 31.82
CA GLU A 233 -10.03 -11.54 32.99
C GLU A 233 -10.99 -10.33 33.16
N SER A 234 -12.07 -10.27 32.38
CA SER A 234 -13.05 -9.18 32.41
C SER A 234 -12.41 -7.79 32.27
N LYS A 235 -11.43 -7.67 31.37
CA LYS A 235 -10.73 -6.44 31.02
C LYS A 235 -11.48 -5.67 29.92
N SER A 236 -10.76 -4.83 29.20
CA SER A 236 -11.31 -4.03 28.10
C SER A 236 -10.41 -4.09 26.85
N CYS A 237 -10.92 -3.55 25.77
CA CYS A 237 -10.13 -3.23 24.60
C CYS A 237 -10.46 -1.82 24.11
N LYS A 238 -9.51 -1.19 23.39
CA LYS A 238 -9.67 0.16 22.85
C LYS A 238 -9.08 0.30 21.47
N LEU A 239 -9.55 1.30 20.72
CA LEU A 239 -9.03 1.60 19.40
C LEU A 239 -7.59 2.11 19.46
N THR A 240 -6.80 1.77 18.44
CA THR A 240 -5.53 2.41 18.13
C THR A 240 -5.79 3.75 17.43
N ALA A 241 -4.74 4.54 17.15
CA ALA A 241 -4.87 5.75 16.33
C ALA A 241 -5.47 5.44 14.94
N LEU A 242 -5.08 4.31 14.33
CA LEU A 242 -5.64 3.84 13.07
C LEU A 242 -7.13 3.49 13.21
N GLY A 243 -7.49 2.77 14.28
CA GLY A 243 -8.90 2.45 14.59
C GLY A 243 -9.75 3.70 14.79
N GLU A 244 -9.24 4.70 15.52
CA GLU A 244 -9.94 5.99 15.70
C GLU A 244 -10.13 6.73 14.36
N HIS A 245 -9.17 6.62 13.44
CA HIS A 245 -9.33 7.16 12.09
C HIS A 245 -10.49 6.50 11.35
N TYR A 246 -10.53 5.16 11.30
CA TYR A 246 -11.62 4.42 10.67
C TYR A 246 -12.99 4.65 11.35
N ARG A 247 -13.02 4.78 12.69
CA ARG A 247 -14.23 5.16 13.41
C ARG A 247 -14.77 6.51 12.93
N LYS A 248 -13.90 7.52 12.77
CA LYS A 248 -14.30 8.82 12.22
C LYS A 248 -14.80 8.73 10.77
N LEU A 249 -14.18 7.90 9.93
CA LEU A 249 -14.63 7.69 8.56
C LEU A 249 -16.03 7.05 8.55
N ALA A 250 -16.27 6.02 9.36
CA ALA A 250 -17.57 5.36 9.49
C ALA A 250 -18.64 6.31 10.06
N ALA A 251 -18.31 7.11 11.08
CA ALA A 251 -19.22 8.07 11.67
C ALA A 251 -19.63 9.19 10.68
N ASN A 252 -18.77 9.53 9.74
CA ASN A 252 -19.02 10.53 8.69
C ASN A 252 -19.54 9.92 7.38
N ASN A 253 -19.92 8.64 7.35
CA ASN A 253 -20.38 7.90 6.17
C ASN A 253 -19.40 8.01 4.97
N ARG A 254 -18.10 7.92 5.25
CA ARG A 254 -17.03 7.95 4.25
C ARG A 254 -16.49 6.56 3.90
N ILE A 255 -16.99 5.55 4.58
CA ILE A 255 -16.80 4.12 4.31
C ILE A 255 -18.10 3.38 4.56
#